data_24a0ad5eab44080ff5219baaf35b56cc
#
_entry.id   24a0ad5eab44080ff5219baaf35b56cc
#
_cell.length_a   1.000
_cell.length_b   1.000
_cell.length_c   1.000
_cell.angle_alpha   90.00
_cell.angle_beta   90.00
_cell.angle_gamma   90.00
#
_symmetry.space_group_name_H-M   'P 1'
#
loop_
_entity.id
_entity.type
_entity.pdbx_description
1 polymer ?
#
loop_
_entity_poly.entity_id
_entity_poly.type
_entity_poly.pdbx_seq_one_letter_code
_entity_poly.pdbx_strand_id
1 'polypeptide(L)'
;IGVRFAYDDFGAGQARLNELGEVPAHFVKFDMGLIRGIHQASERKQKLVSELVRMVRGLGSVALAEGVELAEEAQVCEQMGFELIQGYHTGKPVIVA
;
A
#
# COMPACT_ATOMS: atom_id res chain seq x y z
N ILE A 1 -2.91 -13.16 -13.85
CA ILE A 1 -2.06 -12.01 -14.10
C ILE A 1 -0.67 -12.29 -13.58
N GLY A 2 0.29 -12.19 -14.45
CA GLY A 2 1.66 -12.30 -14.03
C GLY A 2 2.14 -10.99 -13.41
N VAL A 3 2.84 -11.10 -12.30
CA VAL A 3 3.51 -9.95 -11.71
C VAL A 3 4.82 -9.78 -12.45
N ARG A 4 5.00 -8.67 -13.11
CA ARG A 4 6.23 -8.42 -13.86
C ARG A 4 7.26 -7.75 -12.99
N PHE A 5 6.83 -6.81 -12.17
CA PHE A 5 7.65 -6.24 -11.13
C PHE A 5 6.75 -5.52 -10.14
N ALA A 6 7.29 -5.31 -8.96
CA ALA A 6 6.64 -4.60 -7.90
C ALA A 6 7.60 -3.54 -7.37
N TYR A 7 7.07 -2.40 -6.96
CA TYR A 7 7.87 -1.42 -6.26
C TYR A 7 7.77 -1.72 -4.77
N ASP A 8 8.90 -2.05 -4.17
CA ASP A 8 9.00 -2.26 -2.74
C ASP A 8 9.21 -0.92 -2.04
N ASP A 9 8.74 -0.86 -0.81
CA ASP A 9 9.00 0.28 0.08
C ASP A 9 8.55 1.62 -0.52
N PHE A 10 7.42 1.59 -1.23
CA PHE A 10 6.85 2.83 -1.75
C PHE A 10 6.58 3.79 -0.59
N GLY A 11 7.07 5.01 -0.75
CA GLY A 11 7.00 6.01 0.30
C GLY A 11 8.30 6.14 1.07
N ALA A 12 9.30 5.29 0.80
CA ALA A 12 10.59 5.32 1.46
C ALA A 12 11.57 6.27 0.80
N GLY A 13 11.28 6.75 -0.43
CA GLY A 13 12.14 7.69 -1.11
C GLY A 13 11.51 8.29 -2.34
N GLN A 14 11.97 9.46 -2.73
CA GLN A 14 11.42 10.19 -3.88
C GLN A 14 11.66 9.51 -5.22
N ALA A 15 12.75 8.75 -5.33
CA ALA A 15 13.07 8.06 -6.56
C ALA A 15 11.94 7.12 -7.00
N ARG A 16 11.22 6.56 -6.04
CA ARG A 16 10.12 5.65 -6.32
C ARG A 16 8.95 6.35 -7.01
N LEU A 17 8.66 7.57 -6.62
CA LEU A 17 7.60 8.33 -7.27
C LEU A 17 7.93 8.64 -8.72
N ASN A 18 9.18 8.98 -9.00
CA ASN A 18 9.60 9.22 -10.37
C ASN A 18 9.50 7.96 -11.21
N GLU A 19 9.95 6.82 -10.67
CA GLU A 19 9.87 5.55 -11.37
C GLU A 19 8.42 5.17 -11.66
N LEU A 20 7.53 5.39 -10.71
CA LEU A 20 6.13 5.06 -10.88
C LEU A 20 5.49 5.83 -12.03
N GLY A 21 5.92 7.08 -12.23
CA GLY A 21 5.43 7.90 -13.33
C GLY A 21 5.97 7.47 -14.69
N GLU A 22 7.17 6.87 -14.72
CA GLU A 22 7.82 6.48 -15.97
C GLU A 22 7.52 5.04 -16.36
N VAL A 23 7.53 4.12 -15.37
CA VAL A 23 7.42 2.70 -15.60
C VAL A 23 6.26 2.14 -14.79
N PRO A 24 5.17 1.73 -15.43
CA PRO A 24 4.04 1.16 -14.71
C PRO A 24 4.43 -0.13 -13.98
N ALA A 25 3.99 -0.25 -12.75
CA ALA A 25 4.16 -1.47 -11.96
C ALA A 25 2.81 -2.15 -11.80
N HIS A 26 2.82 -3.49 -11.71
CA HIS A 26 1.60 -4.23 -11.42
C HIS A 26 1.21 -4.04 -9.96
N PHE A 27 2.17 -4.13 -9.07
CA PHE A 27 1.96 -3.93 -7.64
C PHE A 27 2.83 -2.81 -7.14
N VAL A 28 2.29 -2.04 -6.20
CA VAL A 28 3.06 -1.05 -5.46
C VAL A 28 2.90 -1.40 -3.99
N LYS A 29 4.00 -1.79 -3.37
CA LYS A 29 4.03 -2.15 -1.95
C LYS A 29 4.27 -0.90 -1.12
N PHE A 30 3.35 -0.63 -0.22
CA PHE A 30 3.49 0.48 0.72
C PHE A 30 4.32 0.01 1.90
N ASP A 31 5.39 0.74 2.17
CA ASP A 31 6.34 0.43 3.24
C ASP A 31 5.63 0.27 4.58
N MET A 32 6.09 -0.71 5.37
CA MET A 32 5.51 -0.95 6.68
C MET A 32 5.57 0.27 7.59
N GLY A 33 6.53 1.16 7.38
CA GLY A 33 6.60 2.41 8.14
C GLY A 33 5.41 3.32 7.92
N LEU A 34 4.76 3.24 6.75
CA LEU A 34 3.53 3.98 6.50
C LEU A 34 2.31 3.29 7.10
N ILE A 35 2.36 1.99 7.22
CA ILE A 35 1.19 1.17 7.57
C ILE A 35 1.09 0.92 9.07
N ARG A 36 2.23 0.79 9.75
CA ARG A 36 2.23 0.47 11.17
C ARG A 36 1.52 1.55 11.97
N GLY A 37 0.52 1.15 12.76
CA GLY A 37 -0.25 2.08 13.56
C GLY A 37 -1.19 2.97 12.79
N ILE A 38 -1.51 2.63 11.53
CA ILE A 38 -2.32 3.47 10.66
C ILE A 38 -3.71 3.74 11.26
N HIS A 39 -4.25 2.80 12.02
CA HIS A 39 -5.57 2.95 12.65
C HIS A 39 -5.57 4.02 13.75
N GLN A 40 -4.41 4.35 14.28
CA GLN A 40 -4.26 5.37 15.32
C GLN A 40 -3.50 6.60 14.82
N ALA A 41 -3.21 6.65 13.53
CA ALA A 41 -2.48 7.75 12.95
C ALA A 41 -3.35 9.00 12.89
N SER A 42 -2.71 10.16 12.77
CA SER A 42 -3.42 11.42 12.61
C SER A 42 -4.28 11.39 11.34
N GLU A 43 -5.32 12.22 11.32
CA GLU A 43 -6.16 12.36 10.13
C GLU A 43 -5.33 12.77 8.92
N ARG A 44 -4.34 13.63 9.14
CA ARG A 44 -3.45 14.08 8.07
C ARG A 44 -2.68 12.91 7.46
N LYS A 45 -2.12 12.04 8.30
CA LYS A 45 -1.37 10.88 7.81
C LYS A 45 -2.30 9.90 7.10
N GLN A 46 -3.47 9.64 7.67
CA GLN A 46 -4.44 8.74 7.05
C GLN A 46 -4.87 9.27 5.70
N LYS A 47 -5.10 10.57 5.60
CA LYS A 47 -5.45 11.19 4.32
C LYS A 47 -4.32 11.07 3.31
N LEU A 48 -3.09 11.29 3.74
CA LEU A 48 -1.93 11.15 2.86
C LEU A 48 -1.86 9.76 2.26
N VAL A 49 -1.95 8.73 3.10
CA VAL A 49 -1.88 7.35 2.64
C VAL A 49 -3.04 7.04 1.71
N SER A 50 -4.24 7.48 2.06
CA SER A 50 -5.43 7.28 1.24
C SER A 50 -5.28 7.89 -0.15
N GLU A 51 -4.74 9.11 -0.23
CA GLU A 51 -4.52 9.77 -1.51
C GLU A 51 -3.45 9.06 -2.34
N LEU A 52 -2.40 8.56 -1.69
CA LEU A 52 -1.36 7.79 -2.39
C LEU A 52 -1.94 6.50 -2.97
N VAL A 53 -2.81 5.82 -2.23
CA VAL A 53 -3.49 4.62 -2.72
C VAL A 53 -4.34 4.96 -3.93
N ARG A 54 -5.09 6.05 -3.86
CA ARG A 54 -5.92 6.49 -4.98
C ARG A 54 -5.08 6.74 -6.21
N MET A 55 -3.93 7.40 -6.04
CA MET A 55 -3.03 7.69 -7.15
C MET A 55 -2.53 6.39 -7.79
N VAL A 56 -2.07 5.45 -6.96
CA VAL A 56 -1.56 4.18 -7.44
C VAL A 56 -2.62 3.44 -8.24
N ARG A 57 -3.84 3.38 -7.71
CA ARG A 57 -4.93 2.70 -8.40
C ARG A 57 -5.33 3.41 -9.69
N GLY A 58 -5.29 4.73 -9.68
CA GLY A 58 -5.58 5.54 -10.86
C GLY A 58 -4.59 5.31 -11.98
N LEU A 59 -3.37 4.88 -11.65
CA LEU A 59 -2.35 4.54 -12.64
C LEU A 59 -2.47 3.09 -13.13
N GLY A 60 -3.47 2.36 -12.67
CA GLY A 60 -3.68 0.97 -13.08
C GLY A 60 -2.86 -0.05 -12.28
N SER A 61 -2.27 0.36 -11.19
CA SER A 61 -1.50 -0.53 -10.33
C SER A 61 -2.33 -0.98 -9.13
N VAL A 62 -1.87 -2.04 -8.49
CA VAL A 62 -2.52 -2.60 -7.30
C VAL A 62 -1.75 -2.16 -6.08
N ALA A 63 -2.44 -1.56 -5.11
CA ALA A 63 -1.83 -1.11 -3.87
C ALA A 63 -1.81 -2.25 -2.86
N LEU A 64 -0.65 -2.52 -2.29
CA LEU A 64 -0.43 -3.54 -1.29
C LEU A 64 0.08 -2.91 -0.01
N ALA A 65 -0.59 -3.19 1.11
CA ALA A 65 -0.14 -2.73 2.42
C ALA A 65 0.74 -3.80 3.05
N GLU A 66 1.99 -3.45 3.34
CA GLU A 66 2.95 -4.37 3.92
C GLU A 66 3.08 -4.14 5.42
N GLY A 67 3.25 -5.21 6.17
CA GLY A 67 3.50 -5.10 7.60
C GLY A 67 2.26 -4.86 8.45
N VAL A 68 1.10 -5.28 7.97
CA VAL A 68 -0.14 -5.21 8.74
C VAL A 68 -0.08 -6.26 9.86
N GLU A 69 -0.19 -5.82 11.10
CA GLU A 69 -0.09 -6.71 12.25
C GLU A 69 -1.40 -6.88 13.01
N LEU A 70 -2.26 -5.87 12.95
CA LEU A 70 -3.49 -5.84 13.73
C LEU A 70 -4.71 -5.83 12.83
N ALA A 71 -5.81 -6.42 13.31
CA ALA A 71 -7.06 -6.41 12.57
C ALA A 71 -7.56 -4.99 12.33
N GLU A 72 -7.33 -4.08 13.27
CA GLU A 72 -7.73 -2.69 13.14
C GLU A 72 -6.97 -1.99 12.02
N GLU A 73 -5.69 -2.32 11.86
CA GLU A 73 -4.89 -1.80 10.75
C GLU A 73 -5.43 -2.31 9.43
N ALA A 74 -5.78 -3.59 9.37
CA ALA A 74 -6.32 -4.19 8.17
C ALA A 74 -7.63 -3.53 7.76
N GLN A 75 -8.51 -3.24 8.71
CA GLN A 75 -9.77 -2.57 8.43
C GLN A 75 -9.56 -1.19 7.83
N VAL A 76 -8.65 -0.42 8.40
CA VAL A 76 -8.37 0.92 7.89
C VAL A 76 -7.75 0.85 6.50
N CYS A 77 -6.83 -0.08 6.27
CA CYS A 77 -6.23 -0.26 4.95
C CYS A 77 -7.29 -0.61 3.90
N GLU A 78 -8.23 -1.48 4.25
CA GLU A 78 -9.31 -1.83 3.34
C GLU A 78 -10.16 -0.60 3.01
N GLN A 79 -10.49 0.20 4.00
CA GLN A 79 -11.26 1.42 3.80
C GLN A 79 -10.53 2.44 2.94
N MET A 80 -9.21 2.46 2.99
CA MET A 80 -8.39 3.35 2.18
C MET A 80 -8.29 2.92 0.73
N GLY A 81 -8.69 1.68 0.42
CA GLY A 81 -8.67 1.18 -0.94
C GLY A 81 -7.54 0.24 -1.26
N PHE A 82 -6.75 -0.19 -0.28
CA PHE A 82 -5.76 -1.23 -0.51
C PHE A 82 -6.47 -2.50 -0.96
N GLU A 83 -5.95 -3.11 -2.01
CA GLU A 83 -6.53 -4.31 -2.57
C GLU A 83 -5.88 -5.57 -2.03
N LEU A 84 -4.65 -5.46 -1.56
CA LEU A 84 -3.91 -6.57 -0.97
C LEU A 84 -3.33 -6.13 0.36
N ILE A 85 -3.29 -7.07 1.29
CA ILE A 85 -2.69 -6.86 2.62
C ILE A 85 -1.74 -8.00 2.89
N GLN A 86 -0.55 -7.67 3.40
CA GLN A 86 0.43 -8.65 3.80
C GLN A 86 0.86 -8.37 5.24
N GLY A 87 0.83 -9.39 6.08
CA GLY A 87 1.19 -9.24 7.48
C GLY A 87 1.54 -10.57 8.12
N TYR A 88 1.78 -10.54 9.43
CA TYR A 88 2.23 -11.73 10.12
C TYR A 88 1.19 -12.84 10.17
N HIS A 89 -0.09 -12.50 10.06
CA HIS A 89 -1.14 -13.50 10.05
C HIS A 89 -1.13 -14.38 8.82
N THR A 90 -0.70 -13.82 7.71
CA THR A 90 -0.84 -14.49 6.42
C THR A 90 0.48 -14.88 5.81
N GLY A 91 1.55 -14.14 6.09
CA GLY A 91 2.83 -14.32 5.42
C GLY A 91 2.78 -14.09 3.92
N LYS A 92 1.58 -14.06 3.34
CA LYS A 92 1.35 -13.84 1.91
C LYS A 92 0.31 -12.75 1.76
N PRO A 93 0.34 -12.01 0.63
CA PRO A 93 -0.70 -11.02 0.38
C PRO A 93 -2.08 -11.65 0.32
N VAL A 94 -3.05 -10.96 0.87
CA VAL A 94 -4.45 -11.39 0.89
C VAL A 94 -5.29 -10.30 0.23
N ILE A 95 -6.19 -10.72 -0.64
CA ILE A 95 -7.10 -9.79 -1.32
C ILE A 95 -8.16 -9.37 -0.31
N VAL A 96 -8.37 -8.06 -0.17
CA VAL A 96 -9.34 -7.52 0.78
C VAL A 96 -10.40 -6.64 0.11
N ALA A 97 -10.32 -6.47 -1.19
CA ALA A 97 -11.30 -5.65 -1.91
C ALA A 97 -11.91 -6.42 -3.07
#